data_cdcf25fa92f547dbd14863b214ab8fb9
#
_entry.id   cdcf25fa92f547dbd14863b214ab8fb9
#
_cell.length_a   1.000
_cell.length_b   1.000
_cell.length_c   1.000
_cell.angle_alpha   90.00
_cell.angle_beta   90.00
_cell.angle_gamma   90.00
#
_symmetry.space_group_name_H-M   'P 1'
#
loop_
_entity.id
_entity.type
_entity.pdbx_description
1 polymer ?
#
loop_
_entity_poly.entity_id
_entity_poly.type
_entity_poly.pdbx_seq_one_letter_code
_entity_poly.pdbx_strand_id
1 'polypeptide(L)'
;MGLLLSRDEIETLRTQGVVSARTGFPGGREFRYELESSPASVAPAAFFSDNALTVRLPETAVLAWTTTDQVAIEGEQVLVDGEKLAIVVAKDAG
;
A
#
# COMPACT_ATOMS: atom_id res chain seq x y z
N MET A 1 6.59 6.23 -4.97
CA MET A 1 5.20 5.74 -5.17
C MET A 1 4.37 6.12 -3.95
N GLY A 2 3.27 6.79 -4.17
CA GLY A 2 2.37 7.22 -3.10
C GLY A 2 0.98 6.65 -3.29
N LEU A 3 0.39 6.13 -2.23
CA LEU A 3 -0.98 5.61 -2.23
C LEU A 3 -1.76 6.31 -1.11
N LEU A 4 -3.00 6.70 -1.41
CA LEU A 4 -3.90 7.29 -0.43
C LEU A 4 -5.09 6.37 -0.21
N LEU A 5 -5.37 6.05 1.05
CA LEU A 5 -6.48 5.19 1.41
C LEU A 5 -7.56 5.98 2.13
N SER A 6 -8.81 5.73 1.75
CA SER A 6 -9.96 6.27 2.45
C SER A 6 -10.11 5.58 3.80
N ARG A 7 -10.98 6.15 4.66
CA ARG A 7 -11.28 5.55 5.96
C ARG A 7 -11.80 4.13 5.83
N ASP A 8 -12.68 3.88 4.86
CA ASP A 8 -13.25 2.55 4.64
C ASP A 8 -12.20 1.54 4.17
N GLU A 9 -11.27 1.98 3.31
CA GLU A 9 -10.19 1.15 2.83
C GLU A 9 -9.22 0.79 3.97
N ILE A 10 -8.92 1.75 4.83
CA ILE A 10 -8.08 1.54 6.01
C ILE A 10 -8.72 0.52 6.95
N GLU A 11 -10.02 0.65 7.21
CA GLU A 11 -10.75 -0.28 8.05
C GLU A 11 -10.77 -1.69 7.46
N THR A 12 -10.94 -1.80 6.15
CA THR A 12 -10.90 -3.08 5.45
C THR A 12 -9.52 -3.73 5.57
N LEU A 13 -8.45 -2.96 5.40
CA LEU A 13 -7.10 -3.47 5.56
C LEU A 13 -6.85 -3.96 6.99
N ARG A 14 -7.33 -3.20 7.97
CA ARG A 14 -7.16 -3.55 9.39
C ARG A 14 -7.89 -4.82 9.77
N THR A 15 -9.12 -4.99 9.28
CA THR A 15 -9.99 -6.11 9.70
C THR A 15 -9.79 -7.36 8.85
N GLN A 16 -9.50 -7.22 7.57
CA GLN A 16 -9.39 -8.34 6.64
C GLN A 16 -7.96 -8.63 6.18
N GLY A 17 -7.04 -7.74 6.46
CA GLY A 17 -5.63 -7.93 6.09
C GLY A 17 -5.32 -7.63 4.63
N VAL A 18 -6.30 -7.24 3.84
CA VAL A 18 -6.11 -6.92 2.43
C VAL A 18 -7.19 -5.93 1.98
N VAL A 19 -6.80 -5.01 1.11
CA VAL A 19 -7.73 -4.09 0.45
C VAL A 19 -7.30 -3.89 -0.99
N SER A 20 -8.28 -3.85 -1.89
CA SER A 20 -8.06 -3.62 -3.32
C SER A 20 -8.68 -2.29 -3.73
N ALA A 21 -8.01 -1.57 -4.62
CA ALA A 21 -8.52 -0.32 -5.16
C ALA A 21 -8.20 -0.22 -6.64
N ARG A 22 -8.91 0.68 -7.33
CA ARG A 22 -8.71 0.92 -8.75
C ARG A 22 -8.49 2.40 -8.99
N THR A 23 -7.59 2.69 -9.91
CA THR A 23 -7.33 4.06 -10.34
C THR A 23 -7.55 4.13 -11.84
N GLY A 24 -8.40 5.06 -12.28
CA GLY A 24 -8.61 5.30 -13.70
C GLY A 24 -7.54 6.22 -14.26
N PHE A 25 -7.10 5.93 -15.48
CA PHE A 25 -6.17 6.77 -16.22
C PHE A 25 -6.86 7.34 -17.46
N PRO A 26 -6.38 8.48 -17.98
CA PRO A 26 -6.85 8.99 -19.26
C PRO A 26 -6.73 7.94 -20.35
N GLY A 27 -7.74 7.86 -21.24
CA GLY A 27 -7.76 6.85 -22.29
C GLY A 27 -8.51 5.57 -21.94
N GLY A 28 -9.24 5.55 -20.82
CA GLY A 28 -10.08 4.40 -20.44
C GLY A 28 -9.32 3.23 -19.83
N ARG A 29 -8.05 3.42 -19.48
CA ARG A 29 -7.27 2.38 -18.81
C ARG A 29 -7.51 2.40 -17.31
N GLU A 30 -7.59 1.23 -16.70
CA GLU A 30 -7.66 1.08 -15.26
C GLU A 30 -6.37 0.44 -14.76
N PHE A 31 -5.92 0.92 -13.61
CA PHE A 31 -4.81 0.33 -12.89
C PHE A 31 -5.34 -0.16 -11.55
N ARG A 32 -5.06 -1.41 -11.23
CA ARG A 32 -5.49 -1.99 -9.95
C ARG A 32 -4.32 -2.10 -9.02
N TYR A 33 -4.55 -1.81 -7.74
CA TYR A 33 -3.57 -2.08 -6.71
C TYR A 33 -4.22 -2.76 -5.52
N GLU A 34 -3.42 -3.55 -4.83
CA GLU A 34 -3.84 -4.29 -3.66
C GLU A 34 -2.83 -4.04 -2.55
N LEU A 35 -3.33 -3.73 -1.35
CA LEU A 35 -2.49 -3.63 -0.17
C LEU A 35 -2.75 -4.84 0.72
N GLU A 36 -1.68 -5.41 1.25
CA GLU A 36 -1.71 -6.63 2.02
C GLU A 36 -0.92 -6.45 3.30
N SER A 37 -1.54 -6.82 4.43
CA SER A 37 -0.88 -6.86 5.74
C SER A 37 -0.33 -8.26 5.96
N SER A 38 0.97 -8.38 6.22
CA SER A 38 1.61 -9.68 6.35
C SER A 38 2.44 -9.78 7.62
N PRO A 39 2.21 -10.79 8.46
CA PRO A 39 3.04 -11.00 9.66
C PRO A 39 4.45 -11.44 9.32
N ALA A 40 4.69 -11.96 8.13
CA ALA A 40 6.01 -12.40 7.69
C ALA A 40 6.83 -11.27 7.05
N SER A 41 6.21 -10.13 6.75
CA SER A 41 6.89 -9.01 6.11
C SER A 41 7.64 -8.18 7.15
N VAL A 42 8.88 -7.80 6.85
CA VAL A 42 9.70 -6.96 7.73
C VAL A 42 9.81 -5.52 7.25
N ALA A 43 9.46 -5.26 5.98
CA ALA A 43 9.50 -3.93 5.39
C ALA A 43 8.46 -3.84 4.27
N PRO A 44 7.97 -2.63 3.94
CA PRO A 44 7.10 -2.46 2.79
C PRO A 44 7.77 -2.94 1.51
N ALA A 45 7.01 -3.65 0.67
CA ALA A 45 7.50 -4.15 -0.60
C ALA A 45 6.40 -4.06 -1.65
N ALA A 46 6.77 -3.79 -2.89
CA ALA A 46 5.85 -3.67 -4.01
C ALA A 46 6.18 -4.71 -5.07
N PHE A 47 5.13 -5.35 -5.60
CA PHE A 47 5.24 -6.35 -6.66
C PHE A 47 4.30 -5.97 -7.79
N PHE A 48 4.79 -5.97 -9.00
CA PHE A 48 4.00 -5.60 -10.17
C PHE A 48 3.83 -6.81 -11.08
N SER A 49 2.58 -7.14 -11.44
CA SER A 49 2.27 -8.27 -12.30
C SER A 49 0.89 -8.07 -12.95
N ASP A 50 0.78 -8.34 -14.25
CA ASP A 50 -0.50 -8.33 -15.00
C ASP A 50 -1.30 -7.03 -14.82
N ASN A 51 -0.64 -5.88 -14.92
CA ASN A 51 -1.23 -4.55 -14.74
C ASN A 51 -1.82 -4.32 -13.34
N ALA A 52 -1.37 -5.08 -12.37
CA ALA A 52 -1.76 -4.92 -10.99
C ALA A 52 -0.52 -4.73 -10.11
N LEU A 53 -0.64 -3.84 -9.15
CA LEU A 53 0.40 -3.60 -8.17
C LEU A 53 -0.04 -4.19 -6.83
N THR A 54 0.79 -5.02 -6.23
CA THR A 54 0.56 -5.51 -4.87
C THR A 54 1.60 -4.87 -3.95
N VAL A 55 1.13 -4.19 -2.91
CA VAL A 55 2.00 -3.63 -1.88
C VAL A 55 1.81 -4.43 -0.61
N ARG A 56 2.87 -5.09 -0.16
CA ARG A 56 2.85 -5.87 1.07
C ARG A 56 3.46 -5.06 2.18
N LEU A 57 2.74 -4.93 3.28
CA LEU A 57 3.13 -4.13 4.43
C LEU A 57 3.31 -5.02 5.65
N PRO A 58 4.29 -4.72 6.53
CA PRO A 58 4.40 -5.42 7.81
C PRO A 58 3.12 -5.25 8.63
N GLU A 59 2.61 -6.34 9.18
CA GLU A 59 1.40 -6.30 10.02
C GLU A 59 1.55 -5.34 11.18
N THR A 60 2.73 -5.30 11.81
CA THR A 60 3.01 -4.38 12.92
C THR A 60 2.93 -2.92 12.48
N ALA A 61 3.39 -2.61 11.27
CA ALA A 61 3.30 -1.26 10.73
C ALA A 61 1.85 -0.87 10.43
N VAL A 62 1.07 -1.78 9.87
CA VAL A 62 -0.36 -1.55 9.61
C VAL A 62 -1.09 -1.31 10.91
N LEU A 63 -0.84 -2.12 11.93
CA LEU A 63 -1.49 -1.96 13.23
C LEU A 63 -1.17 -0.60 13.85
N ALA A 64 0.10 -0.20 13.87
CA ALA A 64 0.50 1.09 14.41
C ALA A 64 -0.13 2.25 13.62
N TRP A 65 -0.15 2.13 12.30
CA TRP A 65 -0.71 3.17 11.43
C TRP A 65 -2.22 3.34 11.60
N THR A 66 -2.95 2.23 11.78
CA THR A 66 -4.42 2.26 11.88
C THR A 66 -4.92 2.61 13.28
N THR A 67 -4.10 2.45 14.32
CA THR A 67 -4.53 2.65 15.71
C THR A 67 -3.95 3.91 16.35
N THR A 68 -3.12 4.68 15.63
CA THR A 68 -2.49 5.90 16.15
C THR A 68 -2.74 7.08 15.20
N ASP A 69 -2.17 8.23 15.53
CA ASP A 69 -2.20 9.42 14.68
C ASP A 69 -1.16 9.39 13.55
N GLN A 70 -0.46 8.28 13.40
CA GLN A 70 0.51 8.14 12.33
C GLN A 70 -0.18 8.33 10.96
N VAL A 71 0.32 9.28 10.16
CA VAL A 71 -0.33 9.64 8.90
C VAL A 71 0.05 8.73 7.74
N ALA A 72 1.22 8.13 7.77
CA ALA A 72 1.70 7.32 6.65
C ALA A 72 2.60 6.18 7.10
N ILE A 73 2.66 5.14 6.27
CA ILE A 73 3.68 4.10 6.32
C ILE A 73 4.67 4.41 5.21
N GLU A 74 5.93 4.52 5.54
CA GLU A 74 6.98 4.81 4.57
C GLU A 74 7.99 3.68 4.51
N GLY A 75 8.50 3.39 3.33
CA GLY A 75 9.51 2.38 3.13
C GLY A 75 10.28 2.60 1.84
N GLU A 76 11.32 1.82 1.67
CA GLU A 76 12.18 1.90 0.50
C GLU A 76 12.55 0.50 0.06
N GLN A 77 12.42 0.23 -1.23
CA GLN A 77 12.73 -1.06 -1.82
C GLN A 77 13.84 -0.90 -2.84
N VAL A 78 14.84 -1.76 -2.78
CA VAL A 78 15.91 -1.80 -3.79
C VAL A 78 15.42 -2.66 -4.95
N LEU A 79 15.45 -2.08 -6.15
CA LEU A 79 15.06 -2.76 -7.37
C LEU A 79 16.22 -3.56 -7.96
N VAL A 80 15.91 -4.40 -8.96
CA VAL A 80 16.88 -5.30 -9.59
C VAL A 80 18.08 -4.55 -10.19
N ASP A 81 17.85 -3.34 -10.69
CA ASP A 81 18.88 -2.50 -11.29
C ASP A 81 19.67 -1.66 -10.28
N GLY A 82 19.41 -1.84 -8.99
CA GLY A 82 20.06 -1.07 -7.92
C GLY A 82 19.38 0.25 -7.60
N GLU A 83 18.34 0.64 -8.33
CA GLU A 83 17.57 1.83 -8.01
C GLU A 83 16.69 1.59 -6.79
N LYS A 84 16.32 2.66 -6.11
CA LYS A 84 15.48 2.59 -4.94
C LYS A 84 14.09 3.12 -5.25
N LEU A 85 13.08 2.39 -4.78
CA LEU A 85 11.68 2.78 -4.91
C LEU A 85 11.16 3.19 -3.53
N ALA A 86 10.78 4.46 -3.40
CA ALA A 86 10.13 4.93 -2.18
C ALA A 86 8.66 4.53 -2.19
N ILE A 87 8.19 3.95 -1.11
CA ILE A 87 6.79 3.54 -0.95
C ILE A 87 6.19 4.34 0.19
N VAL A 88 5.10 5.05 -0.09
CA VAL A 88 4.37 5.82 0.91
C VAL A 88 2.90 5.46 0.84
N VAL A 89 2.34 4.96 1.93
CA VAL A 89 0.90 4.67 2.04
C VAL A 89 0.33 5.59 3.09
N ALA A 90 -0.53 6.51 2.71
CA ALA A 90 -1.01 7.57 3.58
C ALA A 90 -2.52 7.52 3.75
N LYS A 91 -3.00 8.12 4.85
CA LYS A 91 -4.42 8.32 5.09
C LYS A 91 -4.90 9.52 4.30
N ASP A 92 -6.05 9.37 3.64
CA ASP A 92 -6.72 10.50 3.02
C ASP A 92 -7.38 11.33 4.12
N ALA A 93 -6.99 12.58 4.20
CA ALA A 93 -7.49 13.52 5.23
C ALA A 93 -8.85 14.14 4.86
N GLY A 94 -9.29 13.91 3.65
CA GLY A 94 -10.52 14.51 3.12
C GLY A 94 -11.82 13.83 3.53
#